data_968eb1245fc6270a96b4830806e10ddd
#
_entry.id   968eb1245fc6270a96b4830806e10ddd
#
_cell.length_a   1.000
_cell.length_b   1.000
_cell.length_c   1.000
_cell.angle_alpha   90.00
_cell.angle_beta   90.00
_cell.angle_gamma   90.00
#
_symmetry.space_group_name_H-M   'P 1'
#
loop_
_entity.id
_entity.type
_entity.pdbx_description
1 polymer ?
#
loop_
_entity_poly.entity_id
_entity_poly.type
_entity_poly.pdbx_seq_one_letter_code
_entity_poly.pdbx_strand_id
1 'polypeptide(L)'
;MSVTSRIAAAAAAVDYAGLLTDTCTIRRYTASTQGSLGTTGKVWSDLDTSVACRYDEPPIWMAGREILLGTDMVTITATIFFAVGQDITQKDRISSVDRSGTTILTGPSDVILVLIPSGELHHIEAYLGTTRTA
;
A
#
# COMPACT_ATOMS: atom_id res chain seq x y z
N MET A 1 -22.03 16.06 -12.34
CA MET A 1 -21.32 14.93 -12.97
C MET A 1 -22.07 14.52 -14.24
N SER A 2 -21.37 14.33 -15.34
CA SER A 2 -21.97 13.91 -16.58
C SER A 2 -22.45 12.45 -16.50
N VAL A 3 -23.38 12.08 -17.37
CA VAL A 3 -23.87 10.69 -17.45
C VAL A 3 -22.72 9.73 -17.75
N THR A 4 -21.83 10.11 -18.66
CA THR A 4 -20.65 9.29 -19.00
C THR A 4 -19.75 9.05 -17.81
N SER A 5 -19.47 10.10 -17.01
CA SER A 5 -18.65 9.97 -15.81
C SER A 5 -19.32 9.09 -14.75
N ARG A 6 -20.63 9.16 -14.62
CA ARG A 6 -21.38 8.35 -13.64
C ARG A 6 -21.37 6.88 -14.04
N ILE A 7 -21.55 6.58 -15.30
CA ILE A 7 -21.49 5.21 -15.81
C ILE A 7 -20.07 4.65 -15.64
N ALA A 8 -19.05 5.40 -15.99
CA ALA A 8 -17.67 4.98 -15.86
C ALA A 8 -17.30 4.71 -14.38
N ALA A 9 -17.70 5.59 -13.48
CA ALA A 9 -17.43 5.40 -12.06
C ALA A 9 -18.13 4.16 -11.49
N ALA A 10 -19.39 3.93 -11.86
CA ALA A 10 -20.13 2.75 -11.41
C ALA A 10 -19.53 1.46 -11.95
N ALA A 11 -19.21 1.41 -13.24
CA ALA A 11 -18.59 0.25 -13.87
C ALA A 11 -17.20 -0.03 -13.26
N ALA A 12 -16.39 1.01 -13.08
CA ALA A 12 -15.06 0.88 -12.48
C ALA A 12 -15.14 0.37 -11.05
N ALA A 13 -16.09 0.84 -10.24
CA ALA A 13 -16.26 0.39 -8.87
C ALA A 13 -16.64 -1.10 -8.80
N VAL A 14 -17.53 -1.57 -9.67
CA VAL A 14 -17.94 -2.98 -9.73
C VAL A 14 -16.77 -3.86 -10.19
N ASP A 15 -16.12 -3.49 -11.28
CA ASP A 15 -15.01 -4.26 -11.83
C ASP A 15 -13.83 -4.27 -10.85
N TYR A 16 -13.56 -3.15 -10.22
CA TYR A 16 -12.42 -3.03 -9.32
C TYR A 16 -12.59 -3.88 -8.07
N ALA A 17 -13.77 -3.91 -7.49
CA ALA A 17 -14.05 -4.75 -6.33
C ALA A 17 -13.81 -6.23 -6.65
N GLY A 18 -14.12 -6.67 -7.86
CA GLY A 18 -13.87 -8.04 -8.32
C GLY A 18 -12.39 -8.36 -8.52
N LEU A 19 -11.54 -7.33 -8.67
CA LEU A 19 -10.09 -7.52 -8.80
C LEU A 19 -9.37 -7.61 -7.45
N LEU A 20 -10.00 -7.22 -6.36
CA LEU A 20 -9.40 -7.26 -5.03
C LEU A 20 -9.54 -8.66 -4.43
N THR A 21 -8.79 -9.60 -5.01
CA THR A 21 -8.89 -11.02 -4.67
C THR A 21 -7.93 -11.45 -3.57
N ASP A 22 -7.01 -10.58 -3.19
CA ASP A 22 -6.02 -10.86 -2.15
C ASP A 22 -6.44 -10.24 -0.84
N THR A 23 -5.82 -10.67 0.24
CA THR A 23 -6.00 -10.06 1.56
C THR A 23 -4.65 -9.74 2.16
N CYS A 24 -4.57 -8.64 2.90
CA CYS A 24 -3.34 -8.25 3.55
C CYS A 24 -3.59 -7.73 4.96
N THR A 25 -2.51 -7.60 5.71
CA THR A 25 -2.51 -6.97 7.04
C THR A 25 -1.69 -5.69 6.95
N ILE A 26 -2.30 -4.59 7.35
CA ILE A 26 -1.64 -3.27 7.42
C ILE A 26 -1.21 -3.05 8.86
N ARG A 27 0.05 -2.69 9.04
CA ARG A 27 0.59 -2.36 10.35
C ARG A 27 1.01 -0.90 10.37
N ARG A 28 0.78 -0.26 11.51
CA ARG A 28 1.14 1.14 11.73
C ARG A 28 1.92 1.25 13.01
N TYR A 29 2.94 2.11 13.02
CA TYR A 29 3.69 2.34 14.24
C TYR A 29 3.15 3.55 15.00
N THR A 30 3.29 3.49 16.31
CA THR A 30 3.17 4.63 17.19
C THR A 30 4.52 4.84 17.88
N ALA A 31 4.85 6.11 18.15
CA ALA A 31 6.04 6.37 18.94
C ALA A 31 5.82 5.79 20.35
N SER A 32 6.73 4.92 20.79
CA SER A 32 6.67 4.44 22.16
C SER A 32 7.04 5.55 23.13
N THR A 33 6.60 5.42 24.37
CA THR A 33 7.11 6.25 25.44
C THR A 33 8.62 6.07 25.58
N GLN A 34 9.32 7.10 26.06
CA GLN A 34 10.77 7.04 26.27
C GLN A 34 11.17 5.79 27.06
N GLY A 35 12.14 5.06 26.52
CA GLY A 35 12.78 4.01 27.27
C GLY A 35 13.65 4.58 28.40
N SER A 36 14.21 3.70 29.21
CA SER A 36 15.03 4.09 30.38
C SER A 36 16.25 4.93 30.02
N LEU A 37 16.68 4.89 28.76
CA LEU A 37 17.82 5.68 28.27
C LEU A 37 17.39 6.94 27.52
N GLY A 38 16.11 7.29 27.57
CA GLY A 38 15.60 8.47 26.85
C GLY A 38 15.39 8.26 25.36
N THR A 39 15.54 7.07 24.86
CA THR A 39 15.31 6.77 23.44
C THR A 39 13.84 6.46 23.18
N THR A 40 13.31 6.98 22.07
CA THR A 40 11.98 6.61 21.59
C THR A 40 12.11 5.52 20.55
N GLY A 41 11.30 4.47 20.69
CA GLY A 41 11.20 3.40 19.69
C GLY A 41 9.89 3.44 18.96
N LYS A 42 9.82 2.68 17.89
CA LYS A 42 8.58 2.47 17.15
C LYS A 42 7.94 1.18 17.63
N VAL A 43 6.66 1.26 17.97
CA VAL A 43 5.87 0.08 18.30
C VAL A 43 4.89 -0.16 17.16
N TRP A 44 5.02 -1.30 16.49
CA TRP A 44 4.16 -1.67 15.39
C TRP A 44 2.98 -2.49 15.89
N SER A 45 1.81 -2.16 15.43
CA SER A 45 0.58 -2.90 15.73
C SER A 45 -0.25 -3.06 14.48
N ASP A 46 -1.13 -4.04 14.47
CA ASP A 46 -2.05 -4.23 13.36
C ASP A 46 -3.05 -3.08 13.35
N LEU A 47 -3.07 -2.33 12.24
CA LEU A 47 -4.07 -1.31 12.01
C LEU A 47 -5.35 -1.94 11.48
N ASP A 48 -5.20 -2.85 10.53
CA ASP A 48 -6.30 -3.50 9.86
C ASP A 48 -5.84 -4.87 9.34
N THR A 49 -6.69 -5.87 9.47
CA THR A 49 -6.40 -7.25 9.07
C THR A 49 -7.40 -7.72 8.03
N SER A 50 -7.00 -8.71 7.23
CA SER A 50 -7.84 -9.27 6.16
C SER A 50 -8.40 -8.19 5.23
N VAL A 51 -7.57 -7.22 4.91
CA VAL A 51 -7.95 -6.11 4.03
C VAL A 51 -7.99 -6.59 2.59
N ALA A 52 -9.12 -6.39 1.92
CA ALA A 52 -9.25 -6.73 0.50
C ALA A 52 -8.28 -5.87 -0.32
N CYS A 53 -7.47 -6.51 -1.14
CA CYS A 53 -6.45 -5.84 -1.94
C CYS A 53 -6.10 -6.65 -3.17
N ARG A 54 -5.25 -6.06 -4.01
CA ARG A 54 -4.61 -6.75 -5.12
C ARG A 54 -3.12 -6.48 -5.08
N TYR A 55 -2.33 -7.54 -4.97
CA TYR A 55 -0.87 -7.46 -5.00
C TYR A 55 -0.39 -7.70 -6.43
N ASP A 56 0.39 -6.76 -6.95
CA ASP A 56 1.01 -6.88 -8.25
C ASP A 56 2.51 -6.58 -8.17
N GLU A 57 3.30 -7.40 -8.84
CA GLU A 57 4.71 -7.11 -9.03
C GLU A 57 4.86 -6.00 -10.08
N PRO A 58 5.90 -5.15 -9.98
CA PRO A 58 6.10 -4.12 -10.99
C PRO A 58 6.40 -4.73 -12.35
N PRO A 59 6.05 -4.04 -13.44
CA PRO A 59 6.47 -4.47 -14.77
C PRO A 59 7.98 -4.64 -14.85
N ILE A 60 8.45 -5.53 -15.73
CA ILE A 60 9.88 -5.82 -15.86
C ILE A 60 10.72 -4.56 -16.04
N TRP A 61 10.22 -3.59 -16.82
CA TRP A 61 10.94 -2.35 -17.05
C TRP A 61 11.06 -1.45 -15.81
N MET A 62 10.22 -1.65 -14.77
CA MET A 62 10.29 -0.94 -13.50
C MET A 62 11.01 -1.74 -12.41
N ALA A 63 11.10 -3.06 -12.56
CA ALA A 63 11.63 -3.91 -11.51
C ALA A 63 13.08 -3.55 -11.18
N GLY A 64 13.34 -3.30 -9.90
CA GLY A 64 14.68 -2.95 -9.43
C GLY A 64 15.15 -1.55 -9.76
N ARG A 65 14.33 -0.72 -10.41
CA ARG A 65 14.72 0.65 -10.72
C ARG A 65 14.62 1.53 -9.48
N GLU A 66 15.60 2.41 -9.34
CA GLU A 66 15.56 3.44 -8.32
C GLU A 66 14.90 4.69 -8.88
N ILE A 67 14.05 5.31 -8.07
CA ILE A 67 13.34 6.53 -8.41
C ILE A 67 13.67 7.56 -7.34
N LEU A 68 13.99 8.79 -7.76
CA LEU A 68 14.19 9.89 -6.82
C LEU A 68 12.82 10.40 -6.35
N LEU A 69 12.60 10.32 -5.04
CA LEU A 69 11.38 10.81 -4.42
C LEU A 69 11.78 11.80 -3.32
N GLY A 70 11.67 13.09 -3.64
CA GLY A 70 12.22 14.13 -2.77
C GLY A 70 13.72 14.05 -2.71
N THR A 71 14.29 13.82 -1.52
CA THR A 71 15.72 13.65 -1.31
C THR A 71 16.13 12.18 -1.21
N ASP A 72 15.19 11.26 -1.31
CA ASP A 72 15.44 9.84 -1.13
C ASP A 72 15.39 9.10 -2.47
N MET A 73 16.20 8.07 -2.57
CA MET A 73 16.10 7.09 -3.67
C MET A 73 15.26 5.93 -3.19
N VAL A 74 14.23 5.59 -3.95
CA VAL A 74 13.33 4.49 -3.61
C VAL A 74 13.39 3.42 -4.69
N THR A 75 13.35 2.16 -4.27
CA THR A 75 13.24 1.02 -5.17
C THR A 75 11.87 0.39 -4.97
N ILE A 76 11.05 0.43 -6.00
CA ILE A 76 9.71 -0.15 -5.94
C ILE A 76 9.80 -1.64 -6.19
N THR A 77 9.31 -2.43 -5.24
CA THR A 77 9.30 -3.90 -5.35
C THR A 77 7.92 -4.46 -5.67
N ALA A 78 6.86 -3.73 -5.35
CA ALA A 78 5.51 -4.18 -5.61
C ALA A 78 4.53 -3.01 -5.51
N THR A 79 3.33 -3.24 -6.03
CA THR A 79 2.20 -2.32 -5.89
C THR A 79 1.03 -3.08 -5.29
N ILE A 80 0.34 -2.47 -4.34
CA ILE A 80 -0.90 -3.01 -3.80
C ILE A 80 -2.03 -2.03 -4.08
N PHE A 81 -3.13 -2.55 -4.61
CA PHE A 81 -4.33 -1.77 -4.87
C PHE A 81 -5.35 -2.02 -3.77
N PHE A 82 -5.98 -0.96 -3.30
CA PHE A 82 -7.02 -1.01 -2.27
C PHE A 82 -8.30 -0.36 -2.75
N ALA A 83 -9.39 -0.68 -2.07
CA ALA A 83 -10.64 0.02 -2.28
C ALA A 83 -10.54 1.48 -1.82
N VAL A 84 -11.39 2.31 -2.38
CA VAL A 84 -11.54 3.70 -1.97
C VAL A 84 -11.83 3.78 -0.46
N GLY A 85 -11.20 4.72 0.22
CA GLY A 85 -11.44 4.94 1.64
C GLY A 85 -10.59 4.08 2.58
N GLN A 86 -9.74 3.18 2.05
CA GLN A 86 -8.86 2.40 2.89
C GLN A 86 -7.85 3.31 3.60
N ASP A 87 -7.73 3.16 4.91
CA ASP A 87 -6.76 3.89 5.70
C ASP A 87 -5.36 3.28 5.51
N ILE A 88 -4.53 3.96 4.75
CA ILE A 88 -3.15 3.57 4.49
C ILE A 88 -2.31 4.81 4.20
N THR A 89 -1.10 4.85 4.75
CA THR A 89 -0.17 5.98 4.59
C THR A 89 1.24 5.48 4.33
N GLN A 90 2.12 6.42 3.98
CA GLN A 90 3.55 6.16 3.78
C GLN A 90 4.28 5.70 5.05
N LYS A 91 3.63 5.78 6.19
CA LYS A 91 4.22 5.33 7.46
C LYS A 91 3.82 3.91 7.82
N ASP A 92 3.03 3.27 6.98
CA ASP A 92 2.52 1.94 7.24
C ASP A 92 3.43 0.88 6.65
N ARG A 93 3.18 -0.35 7.04
CA ARG A 93 3.81 -1.56 6.53
C ARG A 93 2.75 -2.58 6.14
N ILE A 94 3.11 -3.40 5.18
CA ILE A 94 2.32 -4.60 4.87
C ILE A 94 3.08 -5.78 5.45
N SER A 95 2.47 -6.47 6.42
CA SER A 95 3.14 -7.61 7.06
C SER A 95 3.05 -8.87 6.22
N SER A 96 1.95 -9.07 5.52
CA SER A 96 1.77 -10.24 4.64
C SER A 96 0.64 -9.99 3.66
N VAL A 97 0.70 -10.69 2.54
CA VAL A 97 -0.38 -10.74 1.55
C VAL A 97 -0.68 -12.19 1.25
N ASP A 98 -1.95 -12.56 1.29
CA ASP A 98 -2.42 -13.90 0.97
C ASP A 98 -3.32 -13.87 -0.26
N ARG A 99 -3.17 -14.89 -1.09
CA ARG A 99 -4.02 -15.13 -2.27
C ARG A 99 -4.54 -16.54 -2.22
N SER A 100 -5.87 -16.67 -2.11
CA SER A 100 -6.54 -17.97 -2.04
C SER A 100 -5.94 -18.88 -0.96
N GLY A 101 -5.66 -18.33 0.21
CA GLY A 101 -5.11 -19.07 1.34
C GLY A 101 -3.60 -19.30 1.29
N THR A 102 -2.93 -18.85 0.23
CA THR A 102 -1.48 -18.97 0.10
C THR A 102 -0.83 -17.62 0.30
N THR A 103 0.18 -17.56 1.16
CA THR A 103 0.95 -16.33 1.37
C THR A 103 1.85 -16.06 0.17
N ILE A 104 1.61 -14.94 -0.50
CA ILE A 104 2.39 -14.53 -1.69
C ILE A 104 3.41 -13.44 -1.39
N LEU A 105 3.28 -12.78 -0.27
CA LEU A 105 4.26 -11.83 0.24
C LEU A 105 4.42 -12.05 1.73
N THR A 106 5.64 -12.28 2.16
CA THR A 106 6.02 -12.30 3.56
C THR A 106 6.83 -11.05 3.83
N GLY A 107 6.25 -10.14 4.59
CA GLY A 107 6.88 -8.89 4.96
C GLY A 107 7.64 -8.96 6.27
N PRO A 108 7.83 -7.83 6.91
CA PRO A 108 7.19 -6.55 6.59
C PRO A 108 7.79 -5.85 5.39
N SER A 109 6.94 -5.19 4.62
CA SER A 109 7.36 -4.36 3.51
C SER A 109 6.84 -2.94 3.73
N ASP A 110 7.73 -1.96 3.59
CA ASP A 110 7.38 -0.57 3.83
C ASP A 110 6.54 0.00 2.69
N VAL A 111 5.53 0.77 3.04
CA VAL A 111 4.76 1.56 2.09
C VAL A 111 5.54 2.86 1.86
N ILE A 112 6.05 3.05 0.67
CA ILE A 112 6.90 4.20 0.35
C ILE A 112 6.16 5.34 -0.36
N LEU A 113 5.00 5.05 -0.94
CA LEU A 113 4.19 6.05 -1.62
C LEU A 113 2.74 5.58 -1.67
N VAL A 114 1.82 6.49 -1.47
CA VAL A 114 0.39 6.24 -1.63
C VAL A 114 -0.17 7.25 -2.61
N LEU A 115 -0.82 6.77 -3.66
CA LEU A 115 -1.50 7.59 -4.65
C LEU A 115 -2.99 7.29 -4.63
N ILE A 116 -3.78 8.34 -4.84
CA ILE A 116 -5.23 8.22 -4.95
C ILE A 116 -5.62 8.75 -6.33
N PRO A 117 -5.52 7.91 -7.38
CA PRO A 117 -5.87 8.33 -8.72
C PRO A 117 -7.35 8.72 -8.81
N SER A 118 -7.67 9.63 -9.71
CA SER A 118 -9.05 10.05 -9.96
C SER A 118 -9.76 10.65 -8.74
N GLY A 119 -9.00 11.24 -7.80
CA GLY A 119 -9.59 11.98 -6.69
C GLY A 119 -10.52 11.16 -5.81
N GLU A 120 -10.11 9.98 -5.39
CA GLU A 120 -10.87 9.08 -4.49
C GLU A 120 -12.09 8.42 -5.14
N LEU A 121 -12.19 8.42 -6.46
CA LEU A 121 -13.37 7.86 -7.15
C LEU A 121 -13.21 6.41 -7.56
N HIS A 122 -12.01 5.86 -7.52
CA HIS A 122 -11.76 4.55 -8.10
C HIS A 122 -11.02 3.61 -7.13
N HIS A 123 -9.79 3.94 -6.78
CA HIS A 123 -8.95 3.05 -5.98
C HIS A 123 -7.79 3.83 -5.34
N ILE A 124 -7.07 3.13 -4.47
CA ILE A 124 -5.85 3.61 -3.85
C ILE A 124 -4.71 2.70 -4.31
N GLU A 125 -3.58 3.28 -4.69
CA GLU A 125 -2.37 2.56 -5.04
C GLU A 125 -1.31 2.80 -3.96
N ALA A 126 -0.82 1.73 -3.36
CA ALA A 126 0.29 1.78 -2.40
C ALA A 126 1.50 1.09 -3.02
N TYR A 127 2.62 1.79 -3.04
CA TYR A 127 3.87 1.28 -3.59
C TYR A 127 4.76 0.80 -2.46
N LEU A 128 5.19 -0.44 -2.55
CA LEU A 128 6.07 -1.07 -1.56
C LEU A 128 7.50 -1.06 -2.06
N GLY A 129 8.44 -0.96 -1.14
CA GLY A 129 9.83 -1.02 -1.54
C GLY A 129 10.78 -0.65 -0.42
N THR A 130 11.99 -0.27 -0.84
CA THR A 130 13.06 0.15 0.04
C THR A 130 13.48 1.57 -0.29
N THR A 131 13.96 2.28 0.73
CA THR A 131 14.38 3.67 0.61
C THR A 131 15.83 3.81 1.04
N ARG A 132 16.61 4.58 0.29
CA ARG A 132 17.92 5.03 0.73
C ARG A 132 18.05 6.53 0.51
N THR A 133 18.87 7.17 1.31
CA THR A 133 19.17 8.59 1.15
C THR A 133 19.98 8.79 -0.14
N ALA A 134 19.54 9.74 -0.93
CA ALA A 134 20.21 10.06 -2.19
C ALA A 134 21.57 10.76 -1.94
#